data_84e87c4ae3552e5d587a4ebf393b8f03
#
_entry.id   84e87c4ae3552e5d587a4ebf393b8f03
#
_cell.length_a   1.000
_cell.length_b   1.000
_cell.length_c   1.000
_cell.angle_alpha   90.00
_cell.angle_beta   90.00
_cell.angle_gamma   90.00
#
_symmetry.space_group_name_H-M   'P 1'
#
loop_
_entity.id
_entity.type
_entity.pdbx_description
1 polymer ?
#
loop_
_entity_poly.entity_id
_entity_poly.type
_entity_poly.pdbx_seq_one_letter_code
_entity_poly.pdbx_strand_id
1 'polypeptide(L)'
;MNSQPLKTASFDVDAQKSFTPLCPDELPVAGGEQIGSELNFMATLASLRVGSKDAHTAQAPWVVAEHSQMFQSTGLEHADITWVSHCVPGTEGFTLLDELPTPYDYDYFVWKGVEPDLHPYGACYHDLHAKLSTGVIEYLNSQGVKQVIVGGLALDFCVKTTALQLAAAGFKVIIHLPACRAISEEGATQAIQDMQQAGISVTATREETASLASA
;
A
#
# COMPACT_ATOMS: atom_id res chain seq x y z
N MET A 1 -14.74 6.23 -31.94
CA MET A 1 -13.71 7.14 -31.41
C MET A 1 -12.67 6.27 -30.75
N ASN A 2 -11.45 6.21 -31.29
CA ASN A 2 -10.35 5.51 -30.62
C ASN A 2 -9.94 6.37 -29.42
N SER A 3 -10.43 6.03 -28.23
CA SER A 3 -9.87 6.60 -27.01
C SER A 3 -8.42 6.15 -26.91
N GLN A 4 -7.48 7.09 -26.80
CA GLN A 4 -6.11 6.70 -26.46
C GLN A 4 -6.13 6.01 -25.08
N PRO A 5 -5.31 4.96 -24.89
CA PRO A 5 -5.23 4.30 -23.58
C PRO A 5 -4.84 5.32 -22.50
N LEU A 6 -5.42 5.18 -21.33
CA LEU A 6 -5.14 6.06 -20.20
C LEU A 6 -3.67 5.92 -19.78
N LYS A 7 -3.01 7.03 -19.45
CA LYS A 7 -1.67 6.97 -18.85
C LYS A 7 -1.79 6.33 -17.47
N THR A 8 -1.17 5.17 -17.31
CA THR A 8 -1.29 4.30 -16.13
C THR A 8 -0.01 4.31 -15.32
N ALA A 9 -0.13 4.33 -14.00
CA ALA A 9 0.94 4.03 -13.05
C ALA A 9 0.65 2.71 -12.31
N SER A 10 1.68 1.97 -11.92
CA SER A 10 1.60 0.91 -10.91
C SER A 10 2.03 1.46 -9.56
N PHE A 11 1.40 0.98 -8.48
CA PHE A 11 1.74 1.37 -7.13
C PHE A 11 1.97 0.14 -6.24
N ASP A 12 3.20 -0.05 -5.81
CA ASP A 12 3.62 -1.10 -4.88
C ASP A 12 3.52 -0.54 -3.46
N VAL A 13 2.46 -0.89 -2.74
CA VAL A 13 2.21 -0.38 -1.39
C VAL A 13 2.91 -1.27 -0.37
N ASP A 14 3.89 -0.71 0.34
CA ASP A 14 4.55 -1.25 1.53
C ASP A 14 4.95 -2.74 1.40
N ALA A 15 5.47 -3.14 0.25
CA ALA A 15 5.88 -4.52 -0.02
C ALA A 15 7.22 -4.86 0.69
N GLN A 16 7.21 -4.74 2.03
CA GLN A 16 8.36 -4.93 2.92
C GLN A 16 8.36 -6.31 3.58
N LYS A 17 9.55 -6.81 3.91
CA LYS A 17 9.74 -8.10 4.60
C LYS A 17 9.05 -8.14 5.97
N SER A 18 8.92 -6.99 6.64
CA SER A 18 8.20 -6.83 7.90
C SER A 18 6.76 -7.36 7.85
N PHE A 19 6.09 -7.18 6.70
CA PHE A 19 4.72 -7.66 6.46
C PHE A 19 4.68 -9.07 5.86
N THR A 20 5.66 -9.91 6.20
CA THR A 20 5.75 -11.26 5.67
C THR A 20 6.25 -12.25 6.73
N PRO A 21 6.03 -13.57 6.58
CA PRO A 21 6.61 -14.59 7.44
C PRO A 21 8.15 -14.62 7.49
N LEU A 22 8.84 -13.84 6.66
CA LEU A 22 10.30 -13.67 6.74
C LEU A 22 10.73 -12.92 8.01
N CYS A 23 9.86 -12.08 8.58
CA CYS A 23 10.05 -11.38 9.85
C CYS A 23 8.92 -11.73 10.84
N PRO A 24 8.92 -12.96 11.41
CA PRO A 24 7.79 -13.48 12.17
C PRO A 24 7.51 -12.71 13.48
N ASP A 25 8.49 -12.00 14.01
CA ASP A 25 8.36 -11.19 15.24
C ASP A 25 7.79 -9.79 14.97
N GLU A 26 7.64 -9.39 13.69
CA GLU A 26 7.04 -8.11 13.31
C GLU A 26 5.55 -8.29 12.96
N LEU A 27 5.10 -8.00 11.75
CA LEU A 27 3.71 -8.10 11.32
C LEU A 27 3.53 -9.13 10.19
N PRO A 28 3.71 -10.44 10.45
CA PRO A 28 3.69 -11.45 9.40
C PRO A 28 2.29 -11.62 8.79
N VAL A 29 2.15 -11.23 7.54
CA VAL A 29 0.96 -11.49 6.72
C VAL A 29 1.20 -12.75 5.88
N ALA A 30 0.33 -13.74 6.03
CA ALA A 30 0.48 -15.03 5.37
C ALA A 30 0.55 -14.90 3.84
N GLY A 31 1.61 -15.45 3.23
CA GLY A 31 1.86 -15.39 1.79
C GLY A 31 2.31 -14.00 1.27
N GLY A 32 2.60 -13.05 2.17
CA GLY A 32 3.08 -11.71 1.79
C GLY A 32 4.39 -11.76 1.01
N GLU A 33 5.25 -12.74 1.29
CA GLU A 33 6.52 -12.97 0.60
C GLU A 33 6.37 -13.43 -0.86
N GLN A 34 5.16 -13.80 -1.29
CA GLN A 34 4.91 -14.39 -2.62
C GLN A 34 4.39 -13.37 -3.64
N ILE A 35 4.19 -12.12 -3.27
CA ILE A 35 3.54 -11.12 -4.13
C ILE A 35 4.50 -10.43 -5.10
N GLY A 36 5.80 -10.59 -4.96
CA GLY A 36 6.82 -9.86 -5.75
C GLY A 36 6.63 -9.98 -7.25
N SER A 37 6.40 -11.21 -7.75
CA SER A 37 6.17 -11.46 -9.20
C SER A 37 4.88 -10.80 -9.72
N GLU A 38 3.85 -10.65 -8.88
CA GLU A 38 2.59 -9.99 -9.26
C GLU A 38 2.73 -8.47 -9.28
N LEU A 39 3.51 -7.89 -8.35
CA LEU A 39 3.86 -6.47 -8.37
C LEU A 39 4.71 -6.14 -9.61
N ASN A 40 5.67 -6.98 -9.95
CA ASN A 40 6.45 -6.83 -11.17
C ASN A 40 5.58 -6.94 -12.43
N PHE A 41 4.57 -7.84 -12.44
CA PHE A 41 3.60 -7.90 -13.53
C PHE A 41 2.81 -6.59 -13.66
N MET A 42 2.31 -6.00 -12.57
CA MET A 42 1.60 -4.71 -12.61
C MET A 42 2.44 -3.61 -13.26
N ALA A 43 3.74 -3.59 -12.95
CA ALA A 43 4.66 -2.61 -13.52
C ALA A 43 4.80 -2.73 -15.05
N THR A 44 4.60 -3.93 -15.63
CA THR A 44 4.62 -4.12 -17.10
C THR A 44 3.41 -3.48 -17.79
N LEU A 45 2.33 -3.21 -17.07
CA LEU A 45 1.10 -2.60 -17.61
C LEU A 45 1.08 -1.07 -17.46
N ALA A 46 2.12 -0.51 -16.83
CA ALA A 46 2.17 0.90 -16.47
C ALA A 46 3.35 1.61 -17.15
N SER A 47 3.23 2.91 -17.32
CA SER A 47 4.30 3.77 -17.82
C SER A 47 5.16 4.38 -16.72
N LEU A 48 4.71 4.27 -15.47
CA LEU A 48 5.39 4.75 -14.26
C LEU A 48 5.18 3.73 -13.13
N ARG A 49 6.22 3.54 -12.31
CA ARG A 49 6.16 2.71 -11.12
C ARG A 49 6.35 3.56 -9.87
N VAL A 50 5.38 3.53 -8.98
CA VAL A 50 5.41 4.23 -7.70
C VAL A 50 5.48 3.21 -6.58
N GLY A 51 6.17 3.53 -5.48
CA GLY A 51 6.27 2.65 -4.33
C GLY A 51 6.17 3.39 -3.01
N SER A 52 5.85 2.65 -1.95
CA SER A 52 5.89 3.16 -0.59
C SER A 52 6.52 2.17 0.38
N LYS A 53 6.94 2.71 1.52
CA LYS A 53 7.38 1.99 2.72
C LYS A 53 6.78 2.62 3.96
N ASP A 54 6.37 1.77 4.90
CA ASP A 54 6.29 2.17 6.30
C ASP A 54 7.71 2.37 6.87
N ALA A 55 7.85 3.38 7.72
CA ALA A 55 9.12 3.74 8.35
C ALA A 55 8.84 4.22 9.76
N HIS A 56 8.83 3.30 10.72
CA HIS A 56 8.45 3.60 12.10
C HIS A 56 9.62 3.53 13.08
N THR A 57 9.60 4.39 14.08
CA THR A 57 10.51 4.21 15.22
C THR A 57 9.96 3.14 16.16
N ALA A 58 10.86 2.28 16.66
CA ALA A 58 10.49 1.26 17.66
C ALA A 58 9.99 1.86 19.01
N GLN A 59 10.18 3.17 19.22
CA GLN A 59 9.75 3.90 20.42
C GLN A 59 8.47 4.71 20.21
N ALA A 60 7.74 4.48 19.11
CA ALA A 60 6.48 5.17 18.88
C ALA A 60 5.46 4.87 19.99
N PRO A 61 4.64 5.86 20.42
CA PRO A 61 3.74 5.72 21.57
C PRO A 61 2.61 4.70 21.35
N TRP A 62 2.38 4.28 20.13
CA TRP A 62 1.40 3.26 19.76
C TRP A 62 1.99 1.84 19.68
N VAL A 63 3.31 1.69 19.85
CA VAL A 63 3.99 0.38 19.81
C VAL A 63 3.73 -0.38 21.11
N VAL A 64 3.37 -1.66 20.96
CA VAL A 64 3.21 -2.62 22.06
C VAL A 64 4.19 -3.78 21.94
N ALA A 65 4.44 -4.48 23.07
CA ALA A 65 5.44 -5.55 23.11
C ALA A 65 4.95 -6.86 22.48
N GLU A 66 3.66 -7.16 22.60
CA GLU A 66 3.08 -8.45 22.26
C GLU A 66 1.97 -8.32 21.21
N HIS A 67 1.90 -9.26 20.27
CA HIS A 67 0.83 -9.31 19.25
C HIS A 67 -0.59 -9.33 19.87
N SER A 68 -0.75 -9.95 21.05
CA SER A 68 -2.03 -9.97 21.78
C SER A 68 -2.52 -8.60 22.25
N GLN A 69 -1.66 -7.60 22.22
CA GLN A 69 -1.97 -6.22 22.64
C GLN A 69 -2.28 -5.31 21.43
N MET A 70 -2.22 -5.84 20.21
CA MET A 70 -2.56 -5.09 18.99
C MET A 70 -4.06 -4.77 18.92
N PHE A 71 -4.41 -3.82 18.06
CA PHE A 71 -5.79 -3.43 17.74
C PHE A 71 -6.55 -2.80 18.94
N GLN A 72 -5.84 -2.33 19.97
CA GLN A 72 -6.46 -1.56 21.05
C GLN A 72 -6.40 -0.07 20.73
N SER A 73 -7.45 0.69 21.08
CA SER A 73 -7.44 2.14 20.89
C SER A 73 -6.31 2.79 21.67
N THR A 74 -5.54 3.65 20.99
CA THR A 74 -4.46 4.42 21.63
C THR A 74 -4.96 5.70 22.30
N GLY A 75 -6.06 6.27 21.81
CA GLY A 75 -6.54 7.61 22.15
C GLY A 75 -5.72 8.74 21.50
N LEU A 76 -4.75 8.44 20.63
CA LEU A 76 -3.97 9.43 19.90
C LEU A 76 -4.72 9.91 18.64
N GLU A 77 -4.52 11.17 18.26
CA GLU A 77 -5.22 11.77 17.10
C GLU A 77 -4.81 11.13 15.77
N HIS A 78 -3.52 10.76 15.62
CA HIS A 78 -2.95 10.29 14.36
C HIS A 78 -2.39 8.86 14.41
N ALA A 79 -2.73 8.10 15.45
CA ALA A 79 -2.42 6.68 15.59
C ALA A 79 -3.55 6.01 16.37
N ASP A 80 -4.56 5.53 15.66
CA ASP A 80 -5.85 5.12 16.25
C ASP A 80 -5.78 3.83 17.07
N ILE A 81 -4.96 2.87 16.65
CA ILE A 81 -4.81 1.57 17.34
C ILE A 81 -3.35 1.19 17.56
N THR A 82 -3.13 0.29 18.50
CA THR A 82 -1.81 -0.24 18.84
C THR A 82 -1.34 -1.30 17.85
N TRP A 83 -0.02 -1.32 17.62
CA TRP A 83 0.68 -2.31 16.79
C TRP A 83 1.97 -2.77 17.47
N VAL A 84 2.46 -3.96 17.15
CA VAL A 84 3.83 -4.35 17.48
C VAL A 84 4.83 -3.51 16.70
N SER A 85 6.08 -3.46 17.14
CA SER A 85 7.17 -2.80 16.40
C SER A 85 7.34 -3.46 15.03
N HIS A 86 7.36 -2.66 13.96
CA HIS A 86 7.49 -3.13 12.59
C HIS A 86 8.11 -2.05 11.71
N CYS A 87 8.64 -2.43 10.57
CA CYS A 87 9.19 -1.52 9.55
C CYS A 87 10.20 -0.50 10.11
N VAL A 88 11.04 -0.90 11.07
CA VAL A 88 12.04 0.00 11.68
C VAL A 88 13.20 0.22 10.71
N PRO A 89 13.52 1.47 10.31
CA PRO A 89 14.64 1.74 9.42
C PRO A 89 15.96 1.15 9.89
N GLY A 90 16.65 0.46 8.99
CA GLY A 90 17.91 -0.22 9.29
C GLY A 90 17.78 -1.69 9.70
N THR A 91 16.57 -2.22 9.84
CA THR A 91 16.34 -3.64 10.08
C THR A 91 16.10 -4.41 8.76
N GLU A 92 16.16 -5.75 8.82
CA GLU A 92 15.80 -6.62 7.71
C GLU A 92 14.33 -6.41 7.28
N GLY A 93 13.42 -6.31 8.26
CA GLY A 93 11.99 -6.06 8.03
C GLY A 93 11.69 -4.78 7.27
N PHE A 94 12.52 -3.76 7.41
CA PHE A 94 12.39 -2.50 6.67
C PHE A 94 12.70 -2.65 5.17
N THR A 95 13.40 -3.70 4.74
CA THR A 95 13.75 -3.87 3.31
C THR A 95 12.53 -4.28 2.49
N LEU A 96 12.52 -3.92 1.21
CA LEU A 96 11.53 -4.45 0.25
C LEU A 96 11.78 -5.95 0.02
N LEU A 97 10.77 -6.64 -0.50
CA LEU A 97 10.93 -8.02 -1.01
C LEU A 97 12.06 -8.06 -2.04
N ASP A 98 12.88 -9.12 -2.01
CA ASP A 98 14.09 -9.25 -2.82
C ASP A 98 13.83 -9.22 -4.34
N GLU A 99 12.62 -9.58 -4.77
CA GLU A 99 12.21 -9.57 -6.19
C GLU A 99 11.94 -8.14 -6.73
N LEU A 100 11.84 -7.13 -5.86
CA LEU A 100 11.49 -5.77 -6.23
C LEU A 100 12.73 -4.93 -6.50
N PRO A 101 12.61 -3.89 -7.35
CA PRO A 101 13.69 -2.93 -7.55
C PRO A 101 14.01 -2.17 -6.26
N THR A 102 15.17 -1.54 -6.21
CA THR A 102 15.49 -0.66 -5.08
C THR A 102 14.61 0.60 -5.11
N PRO A 103 14.39 1.29 -3.97
CA PRO A 103 13.60 2.54 -3.96
C PRO A 103 14.06 3.61 -4.95
N TYR A 104 15.34 3.60 -5.35
CA TYR A 104 15.91 4.55 -6.33
C TYR A 104 15.53 4.25 -7.78
N ASP A 105 15.03 3.04 -8.06
CA ASP A 105 14.63 2.59 -9.39
C ASP A 105 13.13 2.77 -9.66
N TYR A 106 12.39 3.31 -8.66
CA TYR A 106 11.01 3.76 -8.84
C TYR A 106 10.98 5.21 -9.37
N ASP A 107 9.96 5.55 -10.13
CA ASP A 107 9.74 6.92 -10.60
C ASP A 107 9.36 7.89 -9.46
N TYR A 108 8.71 7.38 -8.41
CA TYR A 108 8.42 8.10 -7.17
C TYR A 108 8.32 7.12 -6.01
N PHE A 109 8.90 7.48 -4.86
CA PHE A 109 8.91 6.59 -3.70
C PHE A 109 8.63 7.35 -2.41
N VAL A 110 7.70 6.81 -1.61
CA VAL A 110 7.23 7.43 -0.35
C VAL A 110 7.74 6.63 0.85
N TRP A 111 8.22 7.34 1.88
CA TRP A 111 8.35 6.82 3.23
C TRP A 111 7.27 7.47 4.09
N LYS A 112 6.45 6.69 4.77
CA LYS A 112 5.36 7.17 5.62
C LYS A 112 5.52 6.69 7.06
N GLY A 113 4.94 7.43 8.02
CA GLY A 113 4.99 7.07 9.43
C GLY A 113 6.35 7.34 10.08
N VAL A 114 7.14 8.26 9.54
CA VAL A 114 8.47 8.64 10.06
C VAL A 114 8.34 9.39 11.40
N GLU A 115 7.30 10.20 11.53
CA GLU A 115 7.00 10.95 12.75
C GLU A 115 6.47 9.99 13.83
N PRO A 116 7.03 10.04 15.07
CA PRO A 116 6.72 9.03 16.10
C PRO A 116 5.26 8.96 16.55
N ASP A 117 4.52 10.06 16.44
CA ASP A 117 3.12 10.20 16.83
C ASP A 117 2.13 9.97 15.69
N LEU A 118 2.62 9.70 14.47
CA LEU A 118 1.80 9.41 13.30
C LEU A 118 1.86 7.91 12.94
N HIS A 119 0.70 7.36 12.59
CA HIS A 119 0.59 6.01 12.02
C HIS A 119 -0.36 6.03 10.82
N PRO A 120 0.05 6.63 9.68
CA PRO A 120 -0.77 6.66 8.48
C PRO A 120 -0.84 5.26 7.86
N TYR A 121 -2.03 4.84 7.42
CA TYR A 121 -2.17 3.62 6.63
C TYR A 121 -1.92 3.89 5.14
N GLY A 122 -2.59 4.90 4.58
CA GLY A 122 -2.46 5.23 3.17
C GLY A 122 -1.17 5.96 2.82
N ALA A 123 -0.64 5.69 1.62
CA ALA A 123 0.60 6.27 1.14
C ALA A 123 0.46 7.69 0.55
N CYS A 124 -0.77 8.22 0.43
CA CYS A 124 -0.97 9.56 -0.12
C CYS A 124 -0.85 10.69 0.91
N TYR A 125 -0.93 10.36 2.20
CA TYR A 125 -0.86 11.34 3.30
C TYR A 125 -0.04 10.80 4.47
N HIS A 126 0.63 11.70 5.21
CA HIS A 126 1.40 11.38 6.42
C HIS A 126 0.53 11.26 7.67
N ASP A 127 -0.76 11.58 7.60
CA ASP A 127 -1.70 11.56 8.73
C ASP A 127 -3.02 10.86 8.39
N LEU A 128 -3.78 10.47 9.44
CA LEU A 128 -5.07 9.78 9.27
C LEU A 128 -6.18 10.67 8.70
N HIS A 129 -6.03 12.00 8.76
CA HIS A 129 -7.05 12.97 8.33
C HIS A 129 -6.83 13.51 6.92
N ALA A 130 -5.87 12.96 6.18
CA ALA A 130 -5.54 13.37 4.80
C ALA A 130 -5.24 14.87 4.64
N LYS A 131 -4.45 15.42 5.57
CA LYS A 131 -4.05 16.85 5.57
C LYS A 131 -2.62 17.07 5.13
N LEU A 132 -1.70 16.16 5.47
CA LEU A 132 -0.27 16.27 5.18
C LEU A 132 0.07 15.40 3.97
N SER A 133 0.07 15.98 2.77
CA SER A 133 0.37 15.26 1.53
C SER A 133 1.80 14.68 1.53
N THR A 134 1.94 13.45 1.03
CA THR A 134 3.24 12.84 0.71
C THR A 134 3.79 13.30 -0.66
N GLY A 135 2.99 14.04 -1.42
CA GLY A 135 3.33 14.51 -2.76
C GLY A 135 3.01 13.50 -3.88
N VAL A 136 2.58 12.29 -3.56
CA VAL A 136 2.35 11.25 -4.59
C VAL A 136 1.18 11.60 -5.53
N ILE A 137 0.10 12.15 -5.00
CA ILE A 137 -1.06 12.60 -5.82
C ILE A 137 -0.64 13.71 -6.76
N GLU A 138 0.10 14.70 -6.26
CA GLU A 138 0.64 15.83 -7.02
C GLU A 138 1.61 15.34 -8.10
N TYR A 139 2.49 14.40 -7.76
CA TYR A 139 3.40 13.78 -8.71
C TYR A 139 2.64 13.09 -9.84
N LEU A 140 1.72 12.18 -9.53
CA LEU A 140 0.92 11.45 -10.51
C LEU A 140 0.14 12.41 -11.44
N ASN A 141 -0.46 13.47 -10.87
CA ASN A 141 -1.15 14.49 -11.65
C ASN A 141 -0.19 15.26 -12.58
N SER A 142 1.00 15.64 -12.10
CA SER A 142 2.03 16.33 -12.89
C SER A 142 2.51 15.49 -14.07
N GLN A 143 2.51 14.16 -13.91
CA GLN A 143 2.86 13.21 -14.95
C GLN A 143 1.68 12.91 -15.91
N GLY A 144 0.50 13.46 -15.66
CA GLY A 144 -0.70 13.22 -16.49
C GLY A 144 -1.30 11.83 -16.34
N VAL A 145 -0.99 11.13 -15.24
CA VAL A 145 -1.59 9.81 -14.91
C VAL A 145 -3.09 9.98 -14.71
N LYS A 146 -3.87 9.00 -15.18
CA LYS A 146 -5.32 8.94 -15.03
C LYS A 146 -5.79 7.65 -14.38
N GLN A 147 -4.97 6.62 -14.40
CA GLN A 147 -5.27 5.30 -13.87
C GLN A 147 -4.11 4.80 -13.02
N VAL A 148 -4.43 4.14 -11.90
CA VAL A 148 -3.42 3.53 -11.03
C VAL A 148 -3.80 2.07 -10.75
N ILE A 149 -2.87 1.15 -11.01
CA ILE A 149 -2.98 -0.25 -10.60
C ILE A 149 -2.28 -0.38 -9.25
N VAL A 150 -2.95 -0.89 -8.24
CA VAL A 150 -2.46 -0.95 -6.86
C VAL A 150 -2.37 -2.40 -6.38
N GLY A 151 -1.26 -2.74 -5.75
CA GLY A 151 -1.03 -3.97 -5.02
C GLY A 151 -0.10 -3.73 -3.84
N GLY A 152 0.09 -4.71 -2.96
CA GLY A 152 0.99 -4.61 -1.81
C GLY A 152 0.40 -5.18 -0.52
N LEU A 153 0.88 -4.68 0.60
CA LEU A 153 0.59 -5.15 1.96
C LEU A 153 0.19 -3.99 2.89
N ALA A 154 -0.75 -4.19 3.81
CA ALA A 154 -1.72 -5.27 3.78
C ALA A 154 -3.00 -4.78 3.09
N LEU A 155 -3.72 -5.70 2.42
CA LEU A 155 -4.94 -5.38 1.65
C LEU A 155 -5.98 -4.63 2.48
N ASP A 156 -6.20 -5.06 3.71
CA ASP A 156 -7.22 -4.56 4.64
C ASP A 156 -6.84 -3.24 5.33
N PHE A 157 -5.59 -2.78 5.20
CA PHE A 157 -5.08 -1.54 5.79
C PHE A 157 -4.45 -0.61 4.73
N CYS A 158 -3.15 -0.74 4.48
CA CYS A 158 -2.41 0.22 3.67
C CYS A 158 -2.86 0.24 2.21
N VAL A 159 -3.11 -0.92 1.62
CA VAL A 159 -3.58 -1.03 0.22
C VAL A 159 -4.96 -0.41 0.06
N LYS A 160 -5.93 -0.81 0.91
CA LYS A 160 -7.29 -0.24 0.90
C LYS A 160 -7.25 1.28 1.05
N THR A 161 -6.54 1.77 2.06
CA THR A 161 -6.52 3.21 2.35
C THR A 161 -5.87 4.00 1.23
N THR A 162 -4.75 3.51 0.67
CA THR A 162 -4.10 4.14 -0.49
C THR A 162 -5.02 4.18 -1.71
N ALA A 163 -5.72 3.08 -1.98
CA ALA A 163 -6.65 2.99 -3.11
C ALA A 163 -7.83 3.97 -2.97
N LEU A 164 -8.41 4.07 -1.76
CA LEU A 164 -9.49 5.02 -1.47
C LEU A 164 -9.03 6.47 -1.60
N GLN A 165 -7.82 6.80 -1.14
CA GLN A 165 -7.22 8.13 -1.28
C GLN A 165 -7.00 8.49 -2.76
N LEU A 166 -6.48 7.57 -3.57
CA LEU A 166 -6.31 7.77 -5.01
C LEU A 166 -7.65 7.94 -5.74
N ALA A 167 -8.66 7.13 -5.39
CA ALA A 167 -10.01 7.27 -5.97
C ALA A 167 -10.64 8.61 -5.60
N ALA A 168 -10.52 9.05 -4.35
CA ALA A 168 -10.98 10.36 -3.89
C ALA A 168 -10.26 11.52 -4.61
N ALA A 169 -9.01 11.33 -5.03
CA ALA A 169 -8.25 12.29 -5.83
C ALA A 169 -8.62 12.27 -7.34
N GLY A 170 -9.56 11.40 -7.76
CA GLY A 170 -10.09 11.34 -9.11
C GLY A 170 -9.37 10.40 -10.07
N PHE A 171 -8.47 9.54 -9.59
CA PHE A 171 -7.86 8.50 -10.41
C PHE A 171 -8.82 7.31 -10.61
N LYS A 172 -8.81 6.70 -11.80
CA LYS A 172 -9.36 5.35 -12.00
C LYS A 172 -8.42 4.37 -11.29
N VAL A 173 -8.93 3.62 -10.32
CA VAL A 173 -8.10 2.68 -9.52
C VAL A 173 -8.48 1.24 -9.82
N ILE A 174 -7.47 0.41 -9.98
CA ILE A 174 -7.59 -1.04 -10.18
C ILE A 174 -6.77 -1.73 -9.08
N ILE A 175 -7.41 -2.57 -8.27
CA ILE A 175 -6.72 -3.47 -7.34
C ILE A 175 -6.41 -4.77 -8.05
N HIS A 176 -5.14 -5.16 -8.06
CA HIS A 176 -4.68 -6.47 -8.51
C HIS A 176 -4.59 -7.42 -7.31
N LEU A 177 -5.66 -8.16 -7.00
CA LEU A 177 -5.70 -9.04 -5.82
C LEU A 177 -4.57 -10.06 -5.74
N PRO A 178 -4.07 -10.65 -6.85
CA PRO A 178 -2.94 -11.57 -6.77
C PRO A 178 -1.68 -10.94 -6.15
N ALA A 179 -1.51 -9.61 -6.26
CA ALA A 179 -0.43 -8.84 -5.65
C ALA A 179 -0.74 -8.36 -4.22
N CYS A 180 -1.79 -8.86 -3.58
CA CYS A 180 -2.20 -8.43 -2.25
C CYS A 180 -2.33 -9.59 -1.27
N ARG A 181 -2.07 -9.33 0.02
CA ARG A 181 -2.43 -10.22 1.14
C ARG A 181 -3.00 -9.37 2.26
N ALA A 182 -3.90 -9.96 3.05
CA ALA A 182 -4.56 -9.29 4.17
C ALA A 182 -4.10 -9.88 5.51
N ILE A 183 -4.22 -9.11 6.57
CA ILE A 183 -3.98 -9.58 7.94
C ILE A 183 -5.06 -10.59 8.35
N SER A 184 -6.32 -10.36 7.91
CA SER A 184 -7.43 -11.26 8.21
C SER A 184 -8.36 -11.48 7.01
N GLU A 185 -9.06 -12.62 6.96
CA GLU A 185 -10.05 -12.92 5.91
C GLU A 185 -11.27 -12.00 6.01
N GLU A 186 -11.70 -11.66 7.22
CA GLU A 186 -12.80 -10.72 7.46
C GLU A 186 -12.41 -9.32 6.98
N GLY A 187 -11.21 -8.85 7.34
CA GLY A 187 -10.65 -7.58 6.89
C GLY A 187 -10.53 -7.50 5.37
N ALA A 188 -10.07 -8.58 4.72
CA ALA A 188 -9.99 -8.67 3.27
C ALA A 188 -11.37 -8.50 2.61
N THR A 189 -12.38 -9.22 3.13
CA THR A 189 -13.75 -9.16 2.61
C THR A 189 -14.31 -7.75 2.73
N GLN A 190 -14.18 -7.13 3.90
CA GLN A 190 -14.65 -5.76 4.13
C GLN A 190 -13.90 -4.75 3.26
N ALA A 191 -12.58 -4.89 3.13
CA ALA A 191 -11.76 -4.01 2.30
C ALA A 191 -12.19 -4.03 0.83
N ILE A 192 -12.44 -5.23 0.28
CA ILE A 192 -12.92 -5.39 -1.09
C ILE A 192 -14.28 -4.70 -1.28
N GLN A 193 -15.20 -4.89 -0.34
CA GLN A 193 -16.52 -4.25 -0.39
C GLN A 193 -16.42 -2.72 -0.35
N ASP A 194 -15.61 -2.18 0.58
CA ASP A 194 -15.41 -0.73 0.73
C ASP A 194 -14.84 -0.12 -0.56
N MET A 195 -13.83 -0.76 -1.14
CA MET A 195 -13.22 -0.32 -2.38
C MET A 195 -14.18 -0.37 -3.58
N GLN A 196 -14.96 -1.45 -3.70
CA GLN A 196 -15.99 -1.57 -4.76
C GLN A 196 -17.08 -0.52 -4.62
N GLN A 197 -17.55 -0.22 -3.40
CA GLN A 197 -18.51 0.85 -3.12
C GLN A 197 -17.96 2.23 -3.50
N ALA A 198 -16.65 2.45 -3.39
CA ALA A 198 -15.99 3.66 -3.85
C ALA A 198 -15.73 3.71 -5.38
N GLY A 199 -16.21 2.72 -6.14
CA GLY A 199 -16.05 2.64 -7.59
C GLY A 199 -14.69 2.11 -8.06
N ILE A 200 -13.91 1.51 -7.16
CA ILE A 200 -12.62 0.90 -7.48
C ILE A 200 -12.86 -0.48 -8.11
N SER A 201 -12.17 -0.76 -9.20
CA SER A 201 -12.20 -2.07 -9.84
C SER A 201 -11.28 -3.04 -9.10
N VAL A 202 -11.78 -4.23 -8.78
CA VAL A 202 -10.99 -5.28 -8.11
C VAL A 202 -10.91 -6.47 -9.05
N THR A 203 -9.69 -6.92 -9.38
CA THR A 203 -9.41 -7.99 -10.34
C THR A 203 -8.77 -9.19 -9.65
N ALA A 204 -9.16 -10.38 -10.07
CA ALA A 204 -8.70 -11.65 -9.50
C ALA A 204 -7.60 -12.33 -10.33
N THR A 205 -7.39 -11.89 -11.57
CA THR A 205 -6.40 -12.48 -12.49
C THR A 205 -5.58 -11.42 -13.22
N ARG A 206 -4.43 -11.84 -13.78
CA ARG A 206 -3.58 -10.98 -14.62
C ARG A 206 -4.32 -10.51 -15.87
N GLU A 207 -5.12 -11.40 -16.48
CA GLU A 207 -5.89 -11.13 -17.70
C GLU A 207 -6.94 -10.05 -17.48
N GLU A 208 -7.67 -10.11 -16.36
CA GLU A 208 -8.65 -9.09 -15.98
C GLU A 208 -7.97 -7.73 -15.77
N THR A 209 -6.83 -7.72 -15.05
CA THR A 209 -6.07 -6.49 -14.80
C THR A 209 -5.56 -5.89 -16.11
N ALA A 210 -4.97 -6.69 -16.99
CA ALA A 210 -4.46 -6.23 -18.29
C ALA A 210 -5.59 -5.69 -19.18
N SER A 211 -6.75 -6.36 -19.18
CA SER A 211 -7.92 -5.91 -19.93
C SER A 211 -8.42 -4.55 -19.46
N LEU A 212 -8.55 -4.35 -18.14
CA LEU A 212 -8.99 -3.06 -17.55
C LEU A 212 -7.95 -1.94 -17.71
N ALA A 213 -6.66 -2.29 -17.65
CA ALA A 213 -5.58 -1.33 -17.82
C ALA A 213 -5.51 -0.76 -19.25
N SER A 214 -5.98 -1.53 -20.23
CA SER A 214 -5.98 -1.15 -21.65
C SER A 214 -7.25 -0.43 -22.10
N ALA A 215 -8.28 -0.35 -21.27
CA ALA A 215 -9.58 0.27 -21.55
C ALA A 215 -9.63 1.75 -21.18
#